data_a8ef76eb6614fb1280eba1ec18cc1d48
#
_entry.id   a8ef76eb6614fb1280eba1ec18cc1d48
#
_cell.length_a   1.000
_cell.length_b   1.000
_cell.length_c   1.000
_cell.angle_alpha   90.00
_cell.angle_beta   90.00
_cell.angle_gamma   90.00
#
_symmetry.space_group_name_H-M   'P 1'
#
loop_
_entity.id
_entity.type
_entity.pdbx_description
1 polymer ?
#
loop_
_entity_poly.entity_id
_entity_poly.type
_entity_poly.pdbx_seq_one_letter_code
_entity_poly.pdbx_strand_id
1 'polypeptide(L)'
;MSDSITSELLQEWVGAIKSGDPKQVVSLYRNDGILLGTFSNKERVGHELILEYFENLLKSPVEVQIVSENPHVFESSAINVGHYNFVTGGKTINARFSFVYHKDNGDWKITSHHSSVMPESG
;
A
#
# COMPACT_ATOMS: atom_id res chain seq x y z
N MET A 1 13.35 -16.83 -6.47
CA MET A 1 13.45 -15.94 -6.22
C MET A 1 12.71 -15.23 -5.15
N SER A 2 13.48 -14.93 -4.14
CA SER A 2 12.92 -14.33 -2.95
C SER A 2 12.24 -13.00 -3.21
N ASP A 3 12.68 -12.24 -4.22
CA ASP A 3 12.11 -10.93 -4.51
C ASP A 3 10.72 -10.99 -5.11
N SER A 4 10.33 -12.12 -5.69
CA SER A 4 9.02 -12.22 -6.33
C SER A 4 7.87 -12.17 -5.34
N ILE A 5 8.09 -12.53 -4.06
CA ILE A 5 7.01 -12.47 -3.08
C ILE A 5 6.55 -11.03 -2.84
N THR A 6 7.48 -10.07 -2.77
CA THR A 6 7.10 -8.68 -2.58
C THR A 6 6.35 -8.11 -3.77
N SER A 7 6.75 -8.50 -4.99
CA SER A 7 6.04 -8.07 -6.19
C SER A 7 4.63 -8.65 -6.22
N GLU A 8 4.46 -9.91 -5.84
CA GLU A 8 3.14 -10.52 -5.77
C GLU A 8 2.25 -9.82 -4.75
N LEU A 9 2.81 -9.52 -3.56
CA LEU A 9 2.07 -8.82 -2.51
C LEU A 9 1.67 -7.42 -2.95
N LEU A 10 2.57 -6.73 -3.65
CA LEU A 10 2.28 -5.40 -4.17
C LEU A 10 1.16 -5.46 -5.22
N GLN A 11 1.21 -6.46 -6.12
CA GLN A 11 0.17 -6.61 -7.14
C GLN A 11 -1.18 -6.97 -6.52
N GLU A 12 -1.21 -7.73 -5.42
CA GLU A 12 -2.45 -7.98 -4.70
C GLU A 12 -3.06 -6.68 -4.18
N TRP A 13 -2.21 -5.80 -3.63
CA TRP A 13 -2.66 -4.51 -3.15
C TRP A 13 -3.19 -3.64 -4.28
N VAL A 14 -2.46 -3.60 -5.40
CA VAL A 14 -2.87 -2.85 -6.60
C VAL A 14 -4.23 -3.35 -7.09
N GLY A 15 -4.42 -4.66 -7.15
CA GLY A 15 -5.69 -5.25 -7.58
C GLY A 15 -6.83 -4.97 -6.61
N ALA A 16 -6.54 -4.98 -5.31
CA ALA A 16 -7.54 -4.67 -4.30
C ALA A 16 -8.00 -3.21 -4.41
N ILE A 17 -7.07 -2.28 -4.63
CA ILE A 17 -7.41 -0.87 -4.87
C ILE A 17 -8.31 -0.76 -6.10
N LYS A 18 -7.93 -1.41 -7.19
CA LYS A 18 -8.70 -1.35 -8.45
C LYS A 18 -10.10 -1.92 -8.29
N SER A 19 -10.27 -2.92 -7.42
CA SER A 19 -11.58 -3.53 -7.18
C SER A 19 -12.58 -2.53 -6.59
N GLY A 20 -12.09 -1.49 -5.92
CA GLY A 20 -12.95 -0.50 -5.29
C GLY A 20 -13.54 -0.95 -3.96
N ASP A 21 -13.15 -2.11 -3.46
CA ASP A 21 -13.65 -2.64 -2.20
C ASP A 21 -12.65 -2.37 -1.07
N PRO A 22 -12.94 -1.41 -0.18
CA PRO A 22 -12.01 -1.07 0.89
C PRO A 22 -11.73 -2.23 1.84
N LYS A 23 -12.66 -3.15 2.00
CA LYS A 23 -12.44 -4.31 2.88
C LYS A 23 -11.40 -5.25 2.32
N GLN A 24 -11.34 -5.41 0.98
CA GLN A 24 -10.29 -6.22 0.36
C GLN A 24 -8.92 -5.60 0.61
N VAL A 25 -8.83 -4.28 0.53
CA VAL A 25 -7.56 -3.59 0.78
C VAL A 25 -7.12 -3.79 2.23
N VAL A 26 -8.03 -3.56 3.17
CA VAL A 26 -7.71 -3.66 4.61
C VAL A 26 -7.30 -5.07 5.01
N SER A 27 -7.86 -6.09 4.36
CA SER A 27 -7.52 -7.48 4.69
C SER A 27 -6.04 -7.80 4.44
N LEU A 28 -5.35 -6.99 3.65
CA LEU A 28 -3.92 -7.19 3.37
C LEU A 28 -3.03 -6.63 4.48
N TYR A 29 -3.58 -5.85 5.40
CA TYR A 29 -2.85 -5.25 6.52
C TYR A 29 -2.98 -6.11 7.77
N ARG A 30 -1.93 -6.12 8.60
CA ARG A 30 -2.03 -6.76 9.93
C ARG A 30 -3.10 -6.03 10.74
N ASN A 31 -3.65 -6.75 11.74
CA ASN A 31 -4.65 -6.15 12.64
C ASN A 31 -4.14 -4.89 13.32
N ASP A 32 -2.83 -4.82 13.58
CA ASP A 32 -2.17 -3.69 14.19
C ASP A 32 -1.33 -2.89 13.19
N GLY A 33 -1.61 -3.04 11.89
CA GLY A 33 -0.88 -2.36 10.85
C GLY A 33 -0.95 -0.85 10.95
N ILE A 34 0.02 -0.18 10.34
CA ILE A 34 0.15 1.28 10.39
C ILE A 34 0.12 1.83 8.98
N LEU A 35 -0.69 2.86 8.77
CA LEU A 35 -0.79 3.54 7.48
C LEU A 35 -0.57 5.04 7.64
N LEU A 36 0.41 5.55 6.89
CA LEU A 36 0.58 6.98 6.68
C LEU A 36 0.25 7.22 5.21
N GLY A 37 -0.98 7.62 4.93
CA GLY A 37 -1.49 7.68 3.57
C GLY A 37 -1.28 9.02 2.90
N THR A 38 -1.16 8.98 1.57
CA THR A 38 -0.93 10.16 0.75
C THR A 38 -2.03 11.22 0.93
N PHE A 39 -3.26 10.77 1.11
CA PHE A 39 -4.42 11.66 1.08
C PHE A 39 -4.99 11.96 2.47
N SER A 40 -4.22 11.72 3.52
CA SER A 40 -4.65 11.96 4.88
C SER A 40 -3.46 12.40 5.71
N ASN A 41 -3.69 13.32 6.64
CA ASN A 41 -2.65 13.76 7.56
C ASN A 41 -2.73 13.00 8.89
N LYS A 42 -3.60 12.03 8.99
CA LYS A 42 -3.75 11.23 10.21
C LYS A 42 -2.87 9.99 10.18
N GLU A 43 -2.26 9.70 11.31
CA GLU A 43 -1.59 8.45 11.54
C GLU A 43 -2.67 7.41 11.84
N ARG A 44 -2.69 6.32 11.09
CA ARG A 44 -3.74 5.31 11.23
C ARG A 44 -3.15 3.99 11.68
N VAL A 45 -3.54 3.58 12.87
CA VAL A 45 -3.10 2.31 13.47
C VAL A 45 -4.33 1.42 13.64
N GLY A 46 -4.29 0.23 13.04
CA GLY A 46 -5.35 -0.75 13.16
C GLY A 46 -6.36 -0.71 12.02
N HIS A 47 -7.09 -1.80 11.86
CA HIS A 47 -8.00 -2.00 10.73
C HIS A 47 -9.10 -0.95 10.65
N GLU A 48 -9.64 -0.54 11.79
CA GLU A 48 -10.76 0.41 11.79
C GLU A 48 -10.38 1.74 11.12
N LEU A 49 -9.24 2.30 11.52
CA LEU A 49 -8.79 3.58 10.97
C LEU A 49 -8.30 3.44 9.53
N ILE A 50 -7.67 2.30 9.20
CA ILE A 50 -7.23 2.04 7.83
C ILE A 50 -8.44 1.86 6.92
N LEU A 51 -9.47 1.17 7.38
CA LEU A 51 -10.71 1.01 6.62
C LEU A 51 -11.34 2.36 6.30
N GLU A 52 -11.39 3.25 7.28
CA GLU A 52 -11.94 4.60 7.09
C GLU A 52 -11.21 5.33 5.96
N TYR A 53 -9.87 5.22 5.94
CA TYR A 53 -9.06 5.83 4.89
C TYR A 53 -9.47 5.33 3.50
N PHE A 54 -9.56 4.00 3.35
CA PHE A 54 -9.88 3.43 2.04
C PHE A 54 -11.35 3.59 1.67
N GLU A 55 -12.26 3.64 2.64
CA GLU A 55 -13.65 3.98 2.36
C GLU A 55 -13.76 5.36 1.72
N ASN A 56 -12.97 6.31 2.20
CA ASN A 56 -12.97 7.65 1.63
C ASN A 56 -12.28 7.69 0.27
N LEU A 57 -11.10 7.07 0.16
CA LEU A 57 -10.34 7.08 -1.09
C LEU A 57 -11.10 6.41 -2.23
N LEU A 58 -11.74 5.28 -1.94
CA LEU A 58 -12.37 4.45 -2.96
C LEU A 58 -13.82 4.84 -3.26
N LYS A 59 -14.27 5.99 -2.78
CA LYS A 59 -15.56 6.54 -3.22
C LYS A 59 -15.56 6.83 -4.71
N SER A 60 -14.39 7.05 -5.29
CA SER A 60 -14.18 7.20 -6.73
C SER A 60 -13.25 6.10 -7.20
N PRO A 61 -13.32 5.70 -8.48
CA PRO A 61 -12.39 4.71 -9.00
C PRO A 61 -10.95 5.17 -8.89
N VAL A 62 -10.08 4.28 -8.44
CA VAL A 62 -8.65 4.55 -8.29
C VAL A 62 -7.88 3.40 -8.91
N GLU A 63 -6.87 3.73 -9.72
CA GLU A 63 -5.89 2.76 -10.22
C GLU A 63 -4.52 3.13 -9.72
N VAL A 64 -3.67 2.13 -9.54
CA VAL A 64 -2.28 2.33 -9.14
C VAL A 64 -1.38 1.76 -10.24
N GLN A 65 -0.41 2.56 -10.65
CA GLN A 65 0.60 2.15 -11.63
C GLN A 65 1.95 2.09 -10.92
N ILE A 66 2.59 0.92 -10.94
CA ILE A 66 3.89 0.77 -10.30
C ILE A 66 4.97 1.29 -11.25
N VAL A 67 5.82 2.18 -10.75
CA VAL A 67 6.91 2.77 -11.53
C VAL A 67 8.23 2.10 -11.20
N SER A 68 8.51 1.87 -9.92
CA SER A 68 9.75 1.22 -9.50
C SER A 68 9.52 0.43 -8.22
N GLU A 69 10.35 -0.58 -8.02
CA GLU A 69 10.32 -1.43 -6.84
C GLU A 69 11.75 -1.69 -6.39
N ASN A 70 11.95 -1.72 -5.09
CA ASN A 70 13.25 -2.03 -4.48
C ASN A 70 12.99 -2.95 -3.30
N PRO A 71 12.88 -4.28 -3.55
CA PRO A 71 12.52 -5.22 -2.50
C PRO A 71 13.72 -5.75 -1.73
N HIS A 72 13.52 -6.01 -0.45
CA HIS A 72 14.44 -6.78 0.37
C HIS A 72 13.61 -7.79 1.16
N VAL A 73 13.97 -9.06 1.04
CA VAL A 73 13.23 -10.14 1.70
C VAL A 73 14.12 -10.82 2.73
N PHE A 74 13.61 -10.93 3.93
CA PHE A 74 14.27 -11.60 5.05
C PHE A 74 13.45 -12.85 5.42
N GLU A 75 13.84 -13.56 6.47
CA GLU A 75 13.18 -14.81 6.82
C GLU A 75 11.68 -14.64 7.11
N SER A 76 11.31 -13.66 7.92
CA SER A 76 9.91 -13.45 8.28
C SER A 76 9.45 -12.01 8.09
N SER A 77 10.25 -11.20 7.42
CA SER A 77 9.87 -9.83 7.10
C SER A 77 10.37 -9.47 5.71
N ALA A 78 9.77 -8.45 5.11
CA ALA A 78 10.18 -7.97 3.81
C ALA A 78 9.83 -6.50 3.69
N ILE A 79 10.57 -5.80 2.85
CA ILE A 79 10.23 -4.41 2.52
C ILE A 79 10.19 -4.27 1.00
N ASN A 80 9.40 -3.32 0.54
CA ASN A 80 9.40 -2.91 -0.86
C ASN A 80 9.23 -1.40 -0.89
N VAL A 81 10.17 -0.70 -1.50
CA VAL A 81 10.23 0.75 -1.49
C VAL A 81 10.38 1.22 -2.94
N GLY A 82 9.62 2.22 -3.32
CA GLY A 82 9.71 2.71 -4.68
C GLY A 82 8.73 3.83 -4.99
N HIS A 83 8.39 3.92 -6.26
CA HIS A 83 7.48 4.95 -6.77
C HIS A 83 6.26 4.29 -7.42
N TYR A 84 5.11 4.92 -7.25
CA TYR A 84 3.90 4.53 -7.96
C TYR A 84 3.08 5.77 -8.25
N ASN A 85 2.10 5.61 -9.13
CA ASN A 85 1.17 6.69 -9.46
C ASN A 85 -0.23 6.27 -9.08
N PHE A 86 -1.00 7.21 -8.53
CA PHE A 86 -2.44 7.05 -8.37
C PHE A 86 -3.11 7.74 -9.54
N VAL A 87 -4.04 7.04 -10.19
CA VAL A 87 -4.83 7.59 -11.28
C VAL A 87 -6.28 7.64 -10.81
N THR A 88 -6.80 8.83 -10.65
CA THR A 88 -8.18 9.02 -10.15
C THR A 88 -8.69 10.38 -10.60
N GLY A 89 -9.99 10.46 -10.93
CA GLY A 89 -10.60 11.72 -11.32
C GLY A 89 -9.96 12.37 -12.53
N GLY A 90 -9.40 11.58 -13.45
CA GLY A 90 -8.73 12.10 -14.63
C GLY A 90 -7.34 12.68 -14.35
N LYS A 91 -6.83 12.49 -13.14
CA LYS A 91 -5.52 12.99 -12.74
C LYS A 91 -4.57 11.87 -12.40
N THR A 92 -3.27 12.10 -12.63
CA THR A 92 -2.21 11.18 -12.21
C THR A 92 -1.41 11.87 -11.11
N ILE A 93 -1.33 11.21 -9.96
CA ILE A 93 -0.62 11.72 -8.79
C ILE A 93 0.61 10.85 -8.58
N ASN A 94 1.79 11.44 -8.78
CA ASN A 94 3.06 10.75 -8.58
C ASN A 94 3.34 10.65 -7.08
N ALA A 95 3.70 9.47 -6.62
CA ALA A 95 3.89 9.23 -5.19
C ALA A 95 5.05 8.28 -4.94
N ARG A 96 5.45 8.22 -3.67
CA ARG A 96 6.49 7.32 -3.20
C ARG A 96 5.89 6.41 -2.14
N PHE A 97 6.41 5.18 -2.04
CA PHE A 97 5.89 4.24 -1.06
C PHE A 97 6.99 3.46 -0.35
N SER A 98 6.65 3.02 0.85
CA SER A 98 7.38 2.01 1.58
C SER A 98 6.35 1.04 2.15
N PHE A 99 6.49 -0.23 1.83
CA PHE A 99 5.70 -1.29 2.45
C PHE A 99 6.64 -2.13 3.30
N VAL A 100 6.21 -2.43 4.51
CA VAL A 100 6.89 -3.40 5.37
C VAL A 100 5.92 -4.55 5.62
N TYR A 101 6.36 -5.75 5.33
CA TYR A 101 5.55 -6.97 5.48
C TYR A 101 6.12 -7.84 6.58
N HIS A 102 5.25 -8.57 7.24
CA HIS A 102 5.66 -9.56 8.22
C HIS A 102 4.90 -10.85 7.96
N LYS A 103 5.57 -11.98 8.11
CA LYS A 103 4.99 -13.29 7.87
C LYS A 103 4.58 -13.91 9.20
N ASP A 104 3.28 -14.15 9.37
CA ASP A 104 2.70 -14.79 10.54
C ASP A 104 1.98 -16.05 10.11
N ASN A 105 2.38 -17.19 10.67
CA ASN A 105 1.73 -18.48 10.38
C ASN A 105 1.61 -18.76 8.88
N GLY A 106 2.64 -18.38 8.13
CA GLY A 106 2.67 -18.61 6.69
C GLY A 106 2.03 -17.51 5.86
N ASP A 107 1.38 -16.53 6.49
CA ASP A 107 0.71 -15.45 5.77
C ASP A 107 1.50 -14.15 5.87
N TRP A 108 1.75 -13.54 4.74
CA TRP A 108 2.38 -12.22 4.68
C TRP A 108 1.31 -11.14 4.81
N LYS A 109 1.52 -10.20 5.73
CA LYS A 109 0.61 -9.06 5.93
C LYS A 109 1.42 -7.78 5.99
N ILE A 110 0.79 -6.67 5.62
CA ILE A 110 1.42 -5.35 5.69
C ILE A 110 1.45 -4.89 7.14
N THR A 111 2.65 -4.66 7.65
CA THR A 111 2.85 -4.14 9.01
C THR A 111 2.85 -2.62 9.00
N SER A 112 3.43 -2.03 7.96
CA SER A 112 3.55 -0.58 7.84
C SER A 112 3.53 -0.20 6.37
N HIS A 113 2.80 0.85 6.07
CA HIS A 113 2.72 1.39 4.72
C HIS A 113 2.78 2.91 4.79
N HIS A 114 3.81 3.48 4.17
CA HIS A 114 3.95 4.93 4.05
C HIS A 114 3.82 5.30 2.58
N SER A 115 2.97 6.26 2.30
CA SER A 115 2.72 6.74 0.95
C SER A 115 2.68 8.27 0.98
N SER A 116 3.44 8.90 0.10
CA SER A 116 3.52 10.37 0.08
C SER A 116 3.66 10.86 -1.34
N VAL A 117 3.17 12.08 -1.56
CA VAL A 117 3.27 12.74 -2.87
C VAL A 117 4.75 13.01 -3.18
N MET A 118 5.11 12.87 -4.46
CA MET A 118 6.44 13.21 -4.94
C MET A 118 6.68 14.70 -4.74
N PRO A 119 7.83 15.11 -4.16
CA PRO A 119 8.17 16.53 -4.08
C PRO A 119 8.28 17.14 -5.47
N GLU A 120 7.93 18.42 -5.60
CA GLU A 120 7.98 19.09 -6.90
C GLU A 120 9.41 19.30 -7.37
N SER A 121 10.36 19.46 -6.44
CA SER A 121 11.76 19.60 -6.77
C SER A 121 12.61 18.95 -5.70
N GLY A 122 13.79 18.51 -6.09
CA GLY A 122 14.63 17.83 -5.11
C GLY A 122 16.06 17.73 -5.53
#